data_9799218da8711e9e3c74e799898ff02c
#
_entry.id   9799218da8711e9e3c74e799898ff02c
#
_cell.length_a   1.000
_cell.length_b   1.000
_cell.length_c   1.000
_cell.angle_alpha   90.00
_cell.angle_beta   90.00
_cell.angle_gamma   90.00
#
_symmetry.space_group_name_H-M   'P 1'
#
loop_
_entity.id
_entity.type
_entity.pdbx_description
1 polymer ?
#
loop_
_entity_poly.entity_id
_entity_poly.type
_entity_poly.pdbx_seq_one_letter_code
_entity_poly.pdbx_strand_id
1 'polypeptide(L)'
;MTTSENDAAWPDHKPTALLVLADGTVLEGFGLGAEGHAVGEVCFNTAMTGYQEILTDPSYAGQIITFTFPHIGNVGTNEDDIETVNMAATPGARGVILRTAISDPSNYRATRHLDAWLKARGIIGLSGIDTRALTALIRSKGMPNAVIAHAKSGEFDLHGLKEEAREWPGLEGMDLVPMVTSAQRFTWDETPWIWDKGFGRQDAPEFNVVAVDYGIKRNILRLLAGVGCKVTVVPATTSAEDILAMKPDGVFLSNGPGDPAETGKYAVPVIQKIIESGTPTFGICLGHQMLGLAVGAKTKKMHQGHHGANHPVKDETTGKVEITSMNHGFAVDQATLPKGTTQTHISLFDGSNCGIALEGKPVFSVQYHPEASPGPRDSHYLFQRFADLMRQKKSA
;
A
#
# COMPACT_ATOMS: atom_id res chain seq x y z
N MET A 1 67.01 -4.83 -5.90
CA MET A 1 65.80 -4.07 -5.52
C MET A 1 64.73 -4.44 -6.52
N THR A 2 63.94 -5.41 -6.19
CA THR A 2 62.77 -5.85 -6.99
C THR A 2 61.58 -5.13 -6.47
N THR A 3 61.03 -4.22 -7.27
CA THR A 3 59.74 -3.57 -7.05
C THR A 3 58.64 -4.63 -7.20
N SER A 4 58.01 -4.99 -6.11
CA SER A 4 56.78 -5.80 -6.14
C SER A 4 55.63 -4.90 -6.56
N GLU A 5 55.20 -5.07 -7.80
CA GLU A 5 53.92 -4.58 -8.27
C GLU A 5 52.81 -5.35 -7.54
N ASN A 6 52.29 -4.74 -6.48
CA ASN A 6 51.05 -5.18 -5.85
C ASN A 6 49.94 -4.20 -6.26
N ASP A 7 49.71 -4.07 -7.58
CA ASP A 7 48.49 -3.54 -8.10
C ASP A 7 47.39 -4.63 -8.07
N ALA A 8 46.86 -4.87 -6.87
CA ALA A 8 45.58 -5.54 -6.73
C ALA A 8 44.52 -4.54 -7.21
N ALA A 9 44.32 -4.50 -8.52
CA ALA A 9 43.18 -3.81 -9.10
C ALA A 9 41.92 -4.34 -8.41
N TRP A 10 41.15 -3.45 -7.85
CA TRP A 10 39.82 -3.80 -7.33
C TRP A 10 39.05 -4.46 -8.49
N PRO A 11 38.42 -5.64 -8.27
CA PRO A 11 37.67 -6.26 -9.36
C PRO A 11 36.61 -5.30 -9.86
N ASP A 12 36.69 -4.95 -11.13
CA ASP A 12 35.64 -4.19 -11.83
C ASP A 12 34.37 -5.05 -11.80
N HIS A 13 33.52 -4.82 -10.81
CA HIS A 13 32.23 -5.47 -10.71
C HIS A 13 31.28 -4.82 -11.73
N LYS A 14 31.12 -5.48 -12.88
CA LYS A 14 30.15 -5.07 -13.90
C LYS A 14 28.76 -4.98 -13.25
N PRO A 15 28.03 -3.85 -13.42
CA PRO A 15 26.68 -3.73 -12.92
C PRO A 15 25.78 -4.83 -13.50
N THR A 16 24.95 -5.44 -12.67
CA THR A 16 23.99 -6.48 -13.09
C THR A 16 22.54 -6.01 -12.97
N ALA A 17 22.32 -4.78 -12.53
CA ALA A 17 20.98 -4.16 -12.54
C ALA A 17 21.06 -2.66 -12.81
N LEU A 18 19.98 -2.14 -13.39
CA LEU A 18 19.81 -0.73 -13.73
C LEU A 18 18.47 -0.20 -13.22
N LEU A 19 18.44 1.08 -12.84
CA LEU A 19 17.23 1.88 -12.80
C LEU A 19 17.33 2.97 -13.85
N VAL A 20 16.42 2.96 -14.81
CA VAL A 20 16.38 3.91 -15.92
C VAL A 20 15.17 4.81 -15.75
N LEU A 21 15.40 6.09 -15.43
CA LEU A 21 14.32 7.07 -15.26
C LEU A 21 13.85 7.61 -16.62
N ALA A 22 12.61 8.08 -16.68
CA ALA A 22 12.01 8.66 -17.88
C ALA A 22 12.76 9.90 -18.41
N ASP A 23 13.50 10.64 -17.57
CA ASP A 23 14.35 11.75 -17.99
C ASP A 23 15.67 11.31 -18.61
N GLY A 24 15.91 10.00 -18.73
CA GLY A 24 17.12 9.39 -19.29
C GLY A 24 18.24 9.13 -18.27
N THR A 25 18.06 9.51 -17.00
CA THR A 25 19.01 9.21 -15.93
C THR A 25 19.10 7.70 -15.73
N VAL A 26 20.33 7.17 -15.61
CA VAL A 26 20.60 5.75 -15.36
C VAL A 26 21.36 5.62 -14.04
N LEU A 27 20.86 4.76 -13.16
CA LEU A 27 21.51 4.38 -11.92
C LEU A 27 21.90 2.89 -12.03
N GLU A 28 23.17 2.59 -11.79
CA GLU A 28 23.75 1.27 -11.95
C GLU A 28 24.04 0.63 -10.59
N GLY A 29 23.83 -0.68 -10.49
CA GLY A 29 24.08 -1.43 -9.26
C GLY A 29 24.02 -2.94 -9.47
N PHE A 30 23.67 -3.67 -8.43
CA PHE A 30 23.70 -5.13 -8.41
C PHE A 30 22.28 -5.68 -8.32
N GLY A 31 22.00 -6.66 -9.18
CA GLY A 31 20.70 -7.28 -9.26
C GLY A 31 20.39 -8.21 -8.10
N LEU A 32 19.13 -8.22 -7.70
CA LEU A 32 18.51 -9.08 -6.69
C LEU A 32 17.21 -9.65 -7.24
N GLY A 33 16.74 -10.75 -6.66
CA GLY A 33 15.46 -11.33 -7.00
C GLY A 33 15.38 -11.88 -8.42
N ALA A 34 14.29 -11.59 -9.13
CA ALA A 34 14.06 -12.07 -10.49
C ALA A 34 14.90 -11.34 -11.53
N GLU A 35 15.26 -12.05 -12.61
CA GLU A 35 15.86 -11.44 -13.80
C GLU A 35 14.74 -10.96 -14.75
N GLY A 36 15.01 -9.90 -15.52
CA GLY A 36 14.09 -9.25 -16.45
C GLY A 36 14.02 -7.75 -16.23
N HIS A 37 12.93 -7.13 -16.65
CA HIS A 37 12.66 -5.71 -16.40
C HIS A 37 11.18 -5.48 -16.06
N ALA A 38 10.90 -4.36 -15.39
CA ALA A 38 9.55 -3.91 -15.10
C ALA A 38 9.50 -2.38 -15.05
N VAL A 39 8.43 -1.83 -15.64
CA VAL A 39 8.14 -0.40 -15.62
C VAL A 39 7.24 -0.05 -14.42
N GLY A 40 7.45 1.13 -13.82
CA GLY A 40 6.62 1.63 -12.72
C GLY A 40 7.01 3.02 -12.26
N GLU A 41 6.18 3.59 -11.39
CA GLU A 41 6.48 4.85 -10.71
C GLU A 41 7.41 4.59 -9.53
N VAL A 42 8.51 5.34 -9.41
CA VAL A 42 9.45 5.18 -8.29
C VAL A 42 8.97 5.99 -7.11
N CYS A 43 8.66 5.31 -6.02
CA CYS A 43 8.41 5.93 -4.72
C CYS A 43 9.51 5.56 -3.72
N PHE A 44 9.55 6.23 -2.57
CA PHE A 44 10.39 5.82 -1.44
C PHE A 44 9.53 5.43 -0.24
N ASN A 45 10.05 4.55 0.61
CA ASN A 45 9.40 4.18 1.87
C ASN A 45 10.38 4.36 3.03
N THR A 46 9.93 5.03 4.11
CA THR A 46 10.75 5.37 5.28
C THR A 46 10.64 4.36 6.42
N ALA A 47 9.88 3.28 6.27
CA ALA A 47 9.76 2.25 7.29
C ALA A 47 11.10 1.52 7.52
N MET A 48 11.44 1.28 8.79
CA MET A 48 12.64 0.54 9.18
C MET A 48 12.44 -0.98 9.20
N THR A 49 11.19 -1.42 9.25
CA THR A 49 10.77 -2.83 9.34
C THR A 49 9.56 -3.07 8.44
N GLY A 50 9.18 -4.33 8.26
CA GLY A 50 7.96 -4.68 7.53
C GLY A 50 8.09 -4.58 6.01
N TYR A 51 9.30 -4.77 5.49
CA TYR A 51 9.54 -4.73 4.05
C TYR A 51 8.77 -5.81 3.30
N GLN A 52 8.49 -6.96 3.93
CA GLN A 52 7.74 -8.04 3.32
C GLN A 52 6.27 -7.67 3.17
N GLU A 53 5.67 -7.07 4.20
CA GLU A 53 4.31 -6.54 4.19
C GLU A 53 4.18 -5.42 3.15
N ILE A 54 5.15 -4.49 3.09
CA ILE A 54 5.19 -3.42 2.10
C ILE A 54 5.24 -3.98 0.68
N LEU A 55 6.10 -4.95 0.40
CA LEU A 55 6.25 -5.54 -0.93
C LEU A 55 5.05 -6.39 -1.35
N THR A 56 4.22 -6.81 -0.40
CA THR A 56 2.99 -7.60 -0.65
C THR A 56 1.70 -6.79 -0.51
N ASP A 57 1.78 -5.51 -0.16
CA ASP A 57 0.61 -4.62 -0.14
C ASP A 57 0.17 -4.31 -1.58
N PRO A 58 -1.07 -4.69 -1.97
CA PRO A 58 -1.58 -4.43 -3.31
C PRO A 58 -1.62 -2.94 -3.70
N SER A 59 -1.64 -2.04 -2.72
CA SER A 59 -1.61 -0.58 -2.97
C SER A 59 -0.34 -0.11 -3.69
N TYR A 60 0.75 -0.91 -3.68
CA TYR A 60 1.96 -0.63 -4.45
C TYR A 60 1.95 -1.19 -5.88
N ALA A 61 0.83 -1.70 -6.39
CA ALA A 61 0.75 -2.13 -7.78
C ALA A 61 1.13 -0.98 -8.73
N GLY A 62 2.03 -1.27 -9.68
CA GLY A 62 2.57 -0.27 -10.59
C GLY A 62 3.72 0.58 -10.03
N GLN A 63 4.20 0.32 -8.80
CA GLN A 63 5.30 1.09 -8.19
C GLN A 63 6.58 0.27 -8.01
N ILE A 64 7.73 0.97 -8.05
CA ILE A 64 9.07 0.51 -7.72
C ILE A 64 9.46 1.19 -6.40
N ILE A 65 9.70 0.40 -5.35
CA ILE A 65 9.87 0.92 -3.99
C ILE A 65 11.34 1.10 -3.65
N THR A 66 11.74 2.33 -3.32
CA THR A 66 13.05 2.65 -2.76
C THR A 66 12.98 2.63 -1.23
N PHE A 67 13.64 1.68 -0.58
CA PHE A 67 13.75 1.69 0.88
C PHE A 67 14.84 2.66 1.33
N THR A 68 14.47 3.59 2.22
CA THR A 68 15.42 4.56 2.79
C THR A 68 16.25 3.94 3.92
N PHE A 69 15.72 2.91 4.60
CA PHE A 69 16.45 2.17 5.61
C PHE A 69 17.49 1.26 4.94
N PRO A 70 18.77 1.32 5.36
CA PRO A 70 19.85 0.67 4.61
C PRO A 70 19.88 -0.86 4.73
N HIS A 71 19.39 -1.44 5.83
CA HIS A 71 19.51 -2.87 6.15
C HIS A 71 18.19 -3.61 5.92
N ILE A 72 17.76 -3.72 4.67
CA ILE A 72 16.54 -4.46 4.29
C ILE A 72 16.90 -5.94 4.08
N GLY A 73 16.05 -6.84 4.58
CA GLY A 73 16.26 -8.30 4.52
C GLY A 73 16.89 -8.91 5.76
N ASN A 74 17.35 -8.09 6.70
CA ASN A 74 18.05 -8.51 7.92
C ASN A 74 17.23 -9.43 8.86
N VAL A 75 15.91 -9.41 8.78
CA VAL A 75 15.02 -10.30 9.54
C VAL A 75 14.47 -11.48 8.71
N GLY A 76 14.91 -11.62 7.44
CA GLY A 76 14.41 -12.65 6.53
C GLY A 76 12.97 -12.46 6.09
N THR A 77 12.36 -13.53 5.61
CA THR A 77 10.94 -13.57 5.21
C THR A 77 10.27 -14.81 5.77
N ASN A 78 8.94 -14.80 5.85
CA ASN A 78 8.11 -15.91 6.32
C ASN A 78 6.75 -15.90 5.58
N GLU A 79 5.88 -16.86 5.86
CA GLU A 79 4.57 -16.98 5.21
C GLU A 79 3.44 -16.23 5.96
N ASP A 80 3.70 -15.71 7.15
CA ASP A 80 2.72 -15.00 7.97
C ASP A 80 2.60 -13.51 7.61
N ASP A 81 3.76 -12.88 7.32
CA ASP A 81 3.89 -11.44 7.11
C ASP A 81 3.62 -11.06 5.64
N ILE A 82 2.48 -11.52 5.11
CA ILE A 82 2.01 -11.29 3.74
C ILE A 82 0.67 -10.59 3.78
N GLU A 83 0.55 -9.47 3.07
CA GLU A 83 -0.67 -8.68 3.02
C GLU A 83 -1.59 -9.01 1.84
N THR A 84 -1.08 -9.62 0.78
CA THR A 84 -1.89 -10.03 -0.37
C THR A 84 -2.88 -11.13 0.01
N VAL A 85 -4.16 -10.93 -0.27
CA VAL A 85 -5.21 -11.94 -0.06
C VAL A 85 -5.21 -12.96 -1.20
N ASN A 86 -5.12 -12.47 -2.43
CA ASN A 86 -5.10 -13.32 -3.62
C ASN A 86 -3.67 -13.65 -4.03
N MET A 87 -3.16 -14.80 -3.61
CA MET A 87 -1.78 -15.25 -3.89
C MET A 87 -1.51 -15.52 -5.38
N ALA A 88 -2.55 -15.74 -6.19
CA ALA A 88 -2.41 -16.05 -7.62
C ALA A 88 -2.36 -14.79 -8.51
N ALA A 89 -2.93 -13.70 -8.04
CA ALA A 89 -3.00 -12.44 -8.78
C ALA A 89 -2.06 -11.42 -8.12
N THR A 90 -0.79 -11.61 -8.15
CA THR A 90 0.15 -10.77 -7.41
C THR A 90 0.67 -9.58 -8.19
N PRO A 91 0.08 -8.46 -8.20
CA PRO A 91 0.86 -7.27 -8.34
C PRO A 91 0.91 -6.50 -7.01
N GLY A 92 1.82 -6.88 -6.15
CA GLY A 92 2.43 -5.95 -5.22
C GLY A 92 3.41 -5.04 -5.97
N ALA A 93 4.47 -4.60 -5.29
CA ALA A 93 5.51 -3.79 -5.91
C ALA A 93 6.10 -4.44 -7.17
N ARG A 94 6.37 -3.62 -8.20
CA ARG A 94 7.03 -4.03 -9.44
C ARG A 94 8.51 -4.31 -9.26
N GLY A 95 9.14 -3.60 -8.32
CA GLY A 95 10.55 -3.76 -8.03
C GLY A 95 10.93 -3.14 -6.69
N VAL A 96 12.15 -3.44 -6.26
CA VAL A 96 12.70 -2.96 -4.98
C VAL A 96 14.11 -2.41 -5.17
N ILE A 97 14.38 -1.27 -4.55
CA ILE A 97 15.66 -0.60 -4.59
C ILE A 97 16.23 -0.50 -3.18
N LEU A 98 17.43 -1.05 -2.99
CA LEU A 98 18.12 -1.16 -1.71
C LEU A 98 19.47 -0.44 -1.75
N ARG A 99 19.88 0.10 -0.60
CA ARG A 99 21.20 0.72 -0.47
C ARG A 99 22.34 -0.30 -0.47
N THR A 100 22.17 -1.41 0.27
CA THR A 100 23.20 -2.43 0.48
C THR A 100 22.74 -3.79 0.02
N ALA A 101 23.66 -4.71 -0.17
CA ALA A 101 23.35 -6.12 -0.35
C ALA A 101 22.55 -6.65 0.84
N ILE A 102 21.73 -7.66 0.60
CA ILE A 102 20.93 -8.33 1.63
C ILE A 102 21.86 -9.21 2.47
N SER A 103 21.82 -9.01 3.79
CA SER A 103 22.56 -9.87 4.74
C SER A 103 21.79 -11.16 5.02
N ASP A 104 22.50 -12.16 5.57
CA ASP A 104 21.86 -13.33 6.14
C ASP A 104 20.89 -12.94 7.25
N PRO A 105 19.72 -13.58 7.33
CA PRO A 105 18.68 -13.20 8.28
C PRO A 105 19.04 -13.55 9.72
N SER A 106 18.78 -12.63 10.64
CA SER A 106 19.00 -12.77 12.10
C SER A 106 17.68 -12.67 12.87
N ASN A 107 16.69 -13.48 12.52
CA ASN A 107 15.39 -13.51 13.21
C ASN A 107 14.87 -14.94 13.29
N TYR A 108 14.29 -15.32 14.45
CA TYR A 108 13.77 -16.67 14.68
C TYR A 108 12.58 -17.04 13.77
N ARG A 109 11.85 -16.05 13.24
CA ARG A 109 10.73 -16.25 12.29
C ARG A 109 11.19 -16.37 10.84
N ALA A 110 12.48 -16.17 10.55
CA ALA A 110 13.00 -16.27 9.19
C ALA A 110 12.90 -17.71 8.66
N THR A 111 12.18 -17.90 7.58
CA THR A 111 12.09 -19.19 6.87
C THR A 111 12.82 -19.17 5.54
N ARG A 112 13.10 -17.95 5.00
CA ARG A 112 13.75 -17.77 3.71
C ARG A 112 14.55 -16.46 3.67
N HIS A 113 15.66 -16.46 2.94
CA HIS A 113 16.40 -15.27 2.59
C HIS A 113 15.60 -14.38 1.64
N LEU A 114 15.66 -13.04 1.82
CA LEU A 114 14.85 -12.11 1.04
C LEU A 114 15.10 -12.20 -0.47
N ASP A 115 16.35 -12.37 -0.92
CA ASP A 115 16.65 -12.51 -2.35
C ASP A 115 15.92 -13.71 -2.99
N ALA A 116 15.99 -14.86 -2.32
CA ALA A 116 15.28 -16.07 -2.79
C ALA A 116 13.75 -15.91 -2.77
N TRP A 117 13.23 -15.11 -1.82
CA TRP A 117 11.82 -14.80 -1.73
C TRP A 117 11.38 -13.85 -2.85
N LEU A 118 12.15 -12.79 -3.14
CA LEU A 118 11.92 -11.87 -4.27
C LEU A 118 11.89 -12.63 -5.59
N LYS A 119 12.88 -13.52 -5.80
CA LYS A 119 12.98 -14.36 -6.99
C LYS A 119 11.74 -15.25 -7.18
N ALA A 120 11.29 -15.90 -6.10
CA ALA A 120 10.10 -16.77 -6.14
C ALA A 120 8.81 -16.01 -6.47
N ARG A 121 8.76 -14.69 -6.20
CA ARG A 121 7.63 -13.81 -6.48
C ARG A 121 7.75 -13.00 -7.77
N GLY A 122 8.83 -13.18 -8.53
CA GLY A 122 9.06 -12.44 -9.75
C GLY A 122 9.35 -10.95 -9.52
N ILE A 123 9.74 -10.55 -8.31
CA ILE A 123 10.09 -9.16 -7.98
C ILE A 123 11.55 -8.91 -8.35
N ILE A 124 11.78 -7.84 -9.11
CA ILE A 124 13.11 -7.41 -9.54
C ILE A 124 13.70 -6.50 -8.48
N GLY A 125 14.96 -6.71 -8.11
CA GLY A 125 15.66 -5.91 -7.14
C GLY A 125 16.94 -5.28 -7.66
N LEU A 126 17.27 -4.11 -7.13
CA LEU A 126 18.50 -3.36 -7.38
C LEU A 126 19.11 -2.93 -6.06
N SER A 127 20.37 -3.25 -5.84
CA SER A 127 21.14 -2.81 -4.66
C SER A 127 22.41 -2.07 -5.04
N GLY A 128 23.04 -1.41 -4.06
CA GLY A 128 24.33 -0.74 -4.25
C GLY A 128 24.22 0.69 -4.76
N ILE A 129 23.04 1.30 -4.74
CA ILE A 129 22.88 2.71 -5.15
C ILE A 129 22.66 3.64 -3.94
N ASP A 130 22.91 4.92 -4.13
CA ASP A 130 22.59 5.92 -3.11
C ASP A 130 21.09 6.21 -3.03
N THR A 131 20.38 5.43 -2.21
CA THR A 131 18.93 5.58 -1.98
C THR A 131 18.57 6.92 -1.35
N ARG A 132 19.50 7.58 -0.62
CA ARG A 132 19.31 8.93 -0.09
C ARG A 132 19.29 9.97 -1.20
N ALA A 133 20.21 9.89 -2.16
CA ALA A 133 20.23 10.77 -3.33
C ALA A 133 18.97 10.57 -4.19
N LEU A 134 18.56 9.33 -4.41
CA LEU A 134 17.31 9.02 -5.13
C LEU A 134 16.08 9.58 -4.40
N THR A 135 16.00 9.43 -3.08
CA THR A 135 14.92 10.03 -2.27
C THR A 135 14.91 11.55 -2.37
N ALA A 136 16.08 12.20 -2.35
CA ALA A 136 16.18 13.65 -2.52
C ALA A 136 15.72 14.09 -3.92
N LEU A 137 16.02 13.31 -4.96
CA LEU A 137 15.53 13.53 -6.32
C LEU A 137 14.01 13.47 -6.39
N ILE A 138 13.39 12.41 -5.81
CA ILE A 138 11.94 12.25 -5.76
C ILE A 138 11.28 13.43 -5.04
N ARG A 139 11.85 13.87 -3.92
CA ARG A 139 11.33 15.03 -3.17
C ARG A 139 11.41 16.34 -3.96
N SER A 140 12.41 16.50 -4.80
CA SER A 140 12.61 17.73 -5.58
C SER A 140 11.84 17.75 -6.90
N LYS A 141 11.72 16.61 -7.58
CA LYS A 141 11.16 16.51 -8.93
C LYS A 141 9.79 15.80 -9.00
N GLY A 142 9.34 15.18 -7.90
CA GLY A 142 8.20 14.26 -7.89
C GLY A 142 8.61 12.81 -8.15
N MET A 143 7.62 11.91 -8.08
CA MET A 143 7.82 10.49 -8.33
C MET A 143 8.03 10.22 -9.83
N PRO A 144 9.23 9.79 -10.27
CA PRO A 144 9.50 9.57 -11.69
C PRO A 144 8.98 8.22 -12.16
N ASN A 145 8.58 8.16 -13.43
CA ASN A 145 8.44 6.91 -14.14
C ASN A 145 9.83 6.30 -14.39
N ALA A 146 9.97 5.00 -14.29
CA ALA A 146 11.24 4.31 -14.49
C ALA A 146 11.06 2.86 -14.91
N VAL A 147 12.11 2.28 -15.47
CA VAL A 147 12.28 0.84 -15.63
C VAL A 147 13.38 0.36 -14.69
N ILE A 148 13.09 -0.67 -13.90
CA ILE A 148 14.09 -1.45 -13.18
C ILE A 148 14.42 -2.70 -13.99
N ALA A 149 15.71 -2.99 -14.18
CA ALA A 149 16.16 -4.15 -14.94
C ALA A 149 17.25 -4.91 -14.20
N HIS A 150 17.21 -6.24 -14.28
CA HIS A 150 18.22 -7.16 -13.73
C HIS A 150 18.62 -8.21 -14.77
N ALA A 151 19.89 -8.27 -15.10
CA ALA A 151 20.48 -9.28 -15.97
C ALA A 151 21.84 -9.69 -15.42
N LYS A 152 22.01 -10.97 -15.04
CA LYS A 152 23.28 -11.50 -14.52
C LYS A 152 24.47 -11.32 -15.46
N SER A 153 24.22 -11.29 -16.80
CA SER A 153 25.23 -11.00 -17.80
C SER A 153 25.75 -9.57 -17.72
N GLY A 154 24.97 -8.65 -17.11
CA GLY A 154 25.22 -7.21 -17.13
C GLY A 154 25.10 -6.62 -18.54
N GLU A 155 24.33 -7.25 -19.42
CA GLU A 155 24.02 -6.77 -20.77
C GLU A 155 22.59 -6.27 -20.82
N PHE A 156 22.40 -5.03 -21.29
CA PHE A 156 21.11 -4.36 -21.30
C PHE A 156 20.86 -3.67 -22.62
N ASP A 157 19.65 -3.76 -23.15
CA ASP A 157 19.15 -2.87 -24.18
C ASP A 157 18.77 -1.51 -23.57
N LEU A 158 19.78 -0.66 -23.34
CA LEU A 158 19.58 0.63 -22.69
C LEU A 158 18.67 1.57 -23.52
N HIS A 159 18.63 1.40 -24.85
CA HIS A 159 17.75 2.19 -25.72
C HIS A 159 16.29 1.83 -25.48
N GLY A 160 15.96 0.54 -25.54
CA GLY A 160 14.61 0.03 -25.28
C GLY A 160 14.12 0.34 -23.88
N LEU A 161 14.97 0.18 -22.84
CA LEU A 161 14.62 0.53 -21.46
C LEU A 161 14.29 2.04 -21.29
N LYS A 162 15.03 2.94 -21.99
CA LYS A 162 14.75 4.38 -21.96
C LYS A 162 13.44 4.74 -22.66
N GLU A 163 13.14 4.08 -23.79
CA GLU A 163 11.87 4.27 -24.49
C GLU A 163 10.71 3.80 -23.63
N GLU A 164 10.78 2.60 -23.05
CA GLU A 164 9.74 2.05 -22.16
C GLU A 164 9.48 2.97 -20.95
N ALA A 165 10.55 3.48 -20.29
CA ALA A 165 10.40 4.40 -19.17
C ALA A 165 9.71 5.72 -19.56
N ARG A 166 9.95 6.21 -20.79
CA ARG A 166 9.38 7.46 -21.29
C ARG A 166 7.93 7.29 -21.74
N GLU A 167 7.62 6.18 -22.39
CA GLU A 167 6.30 5.92 -22.97
C GLU A 167 5.26 5.47 -21.93
N TRP A 168 5.71 4.99 -20.78
CA TRP A 168 4.78 4.58 -19.72
C TRP A 168 3.99 5.79 -19.20
N PRO A 169 2.63 5.73 -19.23
CA PRO A 169 1.80 6.90 -18.94
C PRO A 169 1.83 7.35 -17.46
N GLY A 170 2.36 6.54 -16.57
CA GLY A 170 2.30 6.79 -15.13
C GLY A 170 1.01 6.28 -14.49
N LEU A 171 0.85 6.53 -13.19
CA LEU A 171 -0.33 6.06 -12.43
C LEU A 171 -1.56 6.96 -12.61
N GLU A 172 -1.37 8.22 -13.00
CA GLU A 172 -2.49 9.13 -13.26
C GLU A 172 -3.29 8.64 -14.48
N GLY A 173 -4.60 8.53 -14.32
CA GLY A 173 -5.49 7.96 -15.34
C GLY A 173 -5.49 6.43 -15.42
N MET A 174 -4.85 5.72 -14.47
CA MET A 174 -4.73 4.27 -14.50
C MET A 174 -5.60 3.61 -13.42
N ASP A 175 -6.58 2.79 -13.84
CA ASP A 175 -7.33 1.91 -12.93
C ASP A 175 -6.56 0.60 -12.72
N LEU A 176 -5.98 0.42 -11.53
CA LEU A 176 -5.25 -0.80 -11.17
C LEU A 176 -6.08 -1.76 -10.29
N VAL A 177 -7.25 -1.36 -9.85
CA VAL A 177 -8.13 -2.20 -9.01
C VAL A 177 -8.50 -3.52 -9.68
N PRO A 178 -8.81 -3.60 -10.99
CA PRO A 178 -9.11 -4.86 -11.65
C PRO A 178 -7.97 -5.90 -11.59
N MET A 179 -6.73 -5.46 -11.39
CA MET A 179 -5.57 -6.35 -11.28
C MET A 179 -5.41 -6.97 -9.90
N VAL A 180 -6.00 -6.38 -8.86
CA VAL A 180 -5.77 -6.76 -7.45
C VAL A 180 -7.02 -7.27 -6.75
N THR A 181 -8.21 -6.88 -7.20
CA THR A 181 -9.48 -7.30 -6.61
C THR A 181 -9.69 -8.80 -6.73
N SER A 182 -10.39 -9.39 -5.78
CA SER A 182 -10.76 -10.80 -5.81
C SER A 182 -11.73 -11.10 -6.97
N ALA A 183 -11.56 -12.26 -7.62
CA ALA A 183 -12.43 -12.69 -8.71
C ALA A 183 -13.82 -13.15 -8.22
N GLN A 184 -13.92 -13.57 -6.96
CA GLN A 184 -15.13 -14.09 -6.34
C GLN A 184 -15.24 -13.64 -4.89
N ARG A 185 -16.47 -13.59 -4.37
CA ARG A 185 -16.69 -13.35 -2.94
C ARG A 185 -16.18 -14.51 -2.11
N PHE A 186 -15.64 -14.18 -0.93
CA PHE A 186 -15.21 -15.14 0.07
C PHE A 186 -15.47 -14.60 1.49
N THR A 187 -15.34 -15.44 2.49
CA THR A 187 -15.48 -15.06 3.91
C THR A 187 -14.13 -15.09 4.60
N TRP A 188 -13.96 -14.22 5.60
CA TRP A 188 -12.75 -14.15 6.42
C TRP A 188 -13.10 -14.21 7.91
N ASP A 189 -12.38 -15.03 8.64
CA ASP A 189 -12.57 -15.25 10.08
C ASP A 189 -11.26 -15.21 10.90
N GLU A 190 -10.09 -15.10 10.25
CA GLU A 190 -8.81 -15.03 10.94
C GLU A 190 -8.68 -13.70 11.70
N THR A 191 -8.31 -13.76 12.99
CA THR A 191 -8.12 -12.62 13.88
C THR A 191 -6.64 -12.19 13.97
N PRO A 192 -6.32 -11.02 14.55
CA PRO A 192 -4.93 -10.56 14.68
C PRO A 192 -4.01 -11.57 15.37
N TRP A 193 -2.75 -11.54 14.96
CA TRP A 193 -1.69 -12.34 15.54
C TRP A 193 -1.44 -11.94 17.01
N ILE A 194 -1.36 -12.92 17.88
CA ILE A 194 -1.07 -12.76 19.31
C ILE A 194 0.22 -13.52 19.62
N TRP A 195 1.11 -12.87 20.37
CA TRP A 195 2.35 -13.52 20.80
C TRP A 195 2.07 -14.87 21.47
N ASP A 196 2.86 -15.89 21.12
CA ASP A 196 2.78 -17.28 21.62
C ASP A 196 1.51 -18.06 21.22
N LYS A 197 0.55 -17.42 20.51
CA LYS A 197 -0.69 -18.07 20.06
C LYS A 197 -0.86 -18.09 18.54
N GLY A 198 -0.16 -17.21 17.83
CA GLY A 198 -0.34 -17.02 16.39
C GLY A 198 -1.66 -16.32 16.06
N PHE A 199 -2.20 -16.61 14.87
CA PHE A 199 -3.51 -16.10 14.44
C PHE A 199 -4.64 -16.92 15.06
N GLY A 200 -5.69 -16.24 15.54
CA GLY A 200 -6.91 -16.86 16.03
C GLY A 200 -8.02 -16.92 14.99
N ARG A 201 -9.22 -17.31 15.41
CA ARG A 201 -10.43 -17.29 14.59
C ARG A 201 -11.58 -16.59 15.31
N GLN A 202 -12.47 -15.95 14.54
CA GLN A 202 -13.70 -15.36 15.02
C GLN A 202 -14.82 -16.39 14.98
N ASP A 203 -15.13 -17.00 16.15
CA ASP A 203 -16.11 -18.08 16.27
C ASP A 203 -17.52 -17.58 16.68
N ALA A 204 -17.63 -16.37 17.24
CA ALA A 204 -18.88 -15.77 17.72
C ALA A 204 -19.03 -14.32 17.22
N PRO A 205 -19.26 -14.10 15.91
CA PRO A 205 -19.36 -12.76 15.36
C PRO A 205 -20.62 -12.04 15.82
N GLU A 206 -20.47 -10.76 16.20
CA GLU A 206 -21.58 -9.85 16.56
C GLU A 206 -22.17 -9.17 15.32
N PHE A 207 -21.32 -8.91 14.29
CA PHE A 207 -21.68 -8.15 13.11
C PHE A 207 -21.40 -8.89 11.81
N ASN A 208 -22.22 -8.67 10.78
CA ASN A 208 -21.97 -9.04 9.40
C ASN A 208 -21.45 -7.81 8.64
N VAL A 209 -20.22 -7.85 8.17
CA VAL A 209 -19.60 -6.78 7.39
C VAL A 209 -19.36 -7.24 5.97
N VAL A 210 -19.77 -6.43 4.99
CA VAL A 210 -19.37 -6.62 3.60
C VAL A 210 -18.22 -5.68 3.31
N ALA A 211 -17.06 -6.23 2.93
CA ALA A 211 -15.86 -5.49 2.55
C ALA A 211 -15.72 -5.48 1.03
N VAL A 212 -15.73 -4.29 0.44
CA VAL A 212 -15.49 -4.09 -1.00
C VAL A 212 -13.98 -4.10 -1.24
N ASP A 213 -13.52 -5.02 -2.07
CA ASP A 213 -12.12 -5.30 -2.32
C ASP A 213 -11.56 -4.47 -3.47
N TYR A 214 -10.94 -3.35 -3.16
CA TYR A 214 -10.15 -2.56 -4.11
C TYR A 214 -8.65 -2.94 -4.12
N GLY A 215 -8.25 -3.97 -3.36
CA GLY A 215 -6.88 -4.39 -3.08
C GLY A 215 -6.66 -4.55 -1.58
N ILE A 216 -7.58 -5.24 -0.90
CA ILE A 216 -7.65 -5.31 0.56
C ILE A 216 -6.45 -6.03 1.16
N LYS A 217 -5.87 -5.47 2.21
CA LYS A 217 -4.81 -6.08 3.04
C LYS A 217 -5.40 -7.10 4.01
N ARG A 218 -4.65 -8.19 4.23
CA ARG A 218 -5.03 -9.22 5.24
C ARG A 218 -5.20 -8.64 6.63
N ASN A 219 -4.31 -7.71 7.03
CA ASN A 219 -4.37 -7.16 8.38
C ASN A 219 -5.63 -6.32 8.63
N ILE A 220 -6.20 -5.70 7.61
CA ILE A 220 -7.52 -5.05 7.70
C ILE A 220 -8.60 -6.09 8.04
N LEU A 221 -8.61 -7.20 7.31
CA LEU A 221 -9.57 -8.28 7.53
C LEU A 221 -9.43 -8.90 8.93
N ARG A 222 -8.19 -9.09 9.39
CA ARG A 222 -7.88 -9.58 10.73
C ARG A 222 -8.40 -8.64 11.82
N LEU A 223 -8.23 -7.33 11.65
CA LEU A 223 -8.72 -6.36 12.63
C LEU A 223 -10.25 -6.25 12.64
N LEU A 224 -10.90 -6.32 11.48
CA LEU A 224 -12.37 -6.41 11.42
C LEU A 224 -12.88 -7.67 12.14
N ALA A 225 -12.26 -8.83 11.88
CA ALA A 225 -12.60 -10.06 12.60
C ALA A 225 -12.32 -9.94 14.11
N GLY A 226 -11.22 -9.28 14.48
CA GLY A 226 -10.82 -9.05 15.87
C GLY A 226 -11.80 -8.20 16.68
N VAL A 227 -12.57 -7.31 16.04
CA VAL A 227 -13.62 -6.50 16.69
C VAL A 227 -15.02 -7.12 16.58
N GLY A 228 -15.12 -8.41 16.26
CA GLY A 228 -16.37 -9.15 16.26
C GLY A 228 -17.10 -9.21 14.93
N CYS A 229 -16.42 -8.93 13.80
CA CYS A 229 -17.05 -8.98 12.50
C CYS A 229 -16.86 -10.35 11.80
N LYS A 230 -17.95 -10.90 11.27
CA LYS A 230 -17.90 -11.87 10.17
C LYS A 230 -17.77 -11.08 8.88
N VAL A 231 -16.64 -11.20 8.20
CA VAL A 231 -16.37 -10.42 7.00
C VAL A 231 -16.68 -11.22 5.74
N THR A 232 -17.51 -10.67 4.87
CA THR A 232 -17.70 -11.15 3.49
C THR A 232 -17.01 -10.18 2.56
N VAL A 233 -15.94 -10.61 1.92
CA VAL A 233 -15.20 -9.83 0.93
C VAL A 233 -15.86 -10.02 -0.43
N VAL A 234 -16.11 -8.91 -1.14
CA VAL A 234 -16.74 -8.90 -2.47
C VAL A 234 -15.84 -8.16 -3.48
N PRO A 235 -15.83 -8.56 -4.76
CA PRO A 235 -15.11 -7.84 -5.81
C PRO A 235 -15.51 -6.36 -5.89
N ALA A 236 -14.58 -5.52 -6.34
CA ALA A 236 -14.73 -4.07 -6.49
C ALA A 236 -15.95 -3.66 -7.35
N THR A 237 -16.35 -4.51 -8.29
CA THR A 237 -17.46 -4.26 -9.23
C THR A 237 -18.83 -4.76 -8.75
N THR A 238 -18.91 -5.24 -7.49
CA THR A 238 -20.18 -5.72 -6.91
C THR A 238 -21.18 -4.57 -6.80
N SER A 239 -22.42 -4.79 -7.23
CA SER A 239 -23.48 -3.78 -7.21
C SER A 239 -23.91 -3.42 -5.78
N ALA A 240 -24.44 -2.21 -5.60
CA ALA A 240 -25.01 -1.81 -4.31
C ALA A 240 -26.19 -2.71 -3.90
N GLU A 241 -26.99 -3.13 -4.86
CA GLU A 241 -28.12 -4.03 -4.66
C GLU A 241 -27.67 -5.37 -4.09
N ASP A 242 -26.60 -5.97 -4.66
CA ASP A 242 -26.06 -7.25 -4.19
C ASP A 242 -25.42 -7.11 -2.80
N ILE A 243 -24.72 -5.99 -2.54
CA ILE A 243 -24.13 -5.69 -1.23
C ILE A 243 -25.26 -5.57 -0.18
N LEU A 244 -26.26 -4.76 -0.44
CA LEU A 244 -27.37 -4.52 0.49
C LEU A 244 -28.29 -5.74 0.67
N ALA A 245 -28.41 -6.60 -0.37
CA ALA A 245 -29.15 -7.86 -0.27
C ALA A 245 -28.54 -8.84 0.74
N MET A 246 -27.23 -8.73 1.03
CA MET A 246 -26.56 -9.50 2.10
C MET A 246 -26.92 -9.01 3.52
N LYS A 247 -27.70 -7.93 3.64
CA LYS A 247 -28.12 -7.30 4.91
C LYS A 247 -26.94 -7.04 5.86
N PRO A 248 -25.91 -6.31 5.40
CA PRO A 248 -24.75 -6.05 6.24
C PRO A 248 -25.12 -5.10 7.39
N ASP A 249 -24.51 -5.32 8.55
CA ASP A 249 -24.52 -4.38 9.67
C ASP A 249 -23.62 -3.17 9.37
N GLY A 250 -22.59 -3.36 8.55
CA GLY A 250 -21.70 -2.32 8.06
C GLY A 250 -21.05 -2.69 6.73
N VAL A 251 -20.63 -1.67 5.98
CA VAL A 251 -19.85 -1.79 4.74
C VAL A 251 -18.48 -1.21 4.93
N PHE A 252 -17.47 -1.95 4.50
CA PHE A 252 -16.08 -1.53 4.55
C PHE A 252 -15.56 -1.29 3.12
N LEU A 253 -14.92 -0.13 2.89
CA LEU A 253 -14.29 0.26 1.62
C LEU A 253 -12.77 0.14 1.78
N SER A 254 -12.15 -0.79 1.07
CA SER A 254 -10.75 -1.13 1.32
C SER A 254 -9.77 -0.13 0.72
N ASN A 255 -8.49 -0.29 1.09
CA ASN A 255 -7.34 0.27 0.40
C ASN A 255 -7.22 -0.30 -1.02
N GLY A 256 -6.35 0.31 -1.83
CA GLY A 256 -6.05 -0.17 -3.18
C GLY A 256 -5.14 0.77 -3.97
N PRO A 257 -4.69 0.33 -5.15
CA PRO A 257 -3.79 1.06 -6.03
C PRO A 257 -4.51 1.90 -7.08
N GLY A 258 -3.75 2.72 -7.81
CA GLY A 258 -4.18 3.41 -9.02
C GLY A 258 -4.76 4.80 -8.79
N ASP A 259 -5.34 5.37 -9.84
CA ASP A 259 -5.98 6.67 -9.79
C ASP A 259 -7.41 6.55 -9.25
N PRO A 260 -7.73 7.21 -8.12
CA PRO A 260 -9.07 7.16 -7.56
C PRO A 260 -10.15 7.70 -8.49
N ALA A 261 -9.84 8.63 -9.41
CA ALA A 261 -10.80 9.15 -10.37
C ALA A 261 -11.25 8.07 -11.38
N GLU A 262 -10.36 7.15 -11.75
CA GLU A 262 -10.68 6.06 -12.65
C GLU A 262 -11.53 4.98 -11.96
N THR A 263 -11.10 4.51 -10.79
CA THR A 263 -11.87 3.58 -9.97
C THR A 263 -13.24 4.17 -9.59
N GLY A 264 -13.31 5.48 -9.37
CA GLY A 264 -14.52 6.21 -9.02
C GLY A 264 -15.63 6.12 -10.07
N LYS A 265 -15.29 5.89 -11.35
CA LYS A 265 -16.29 5.78 -12.42
C LYS A 265 -17.35 4.70 -12.15
N TYR A 266 -16.96 3.60 -11.52
CA TYR A 266 -17.88 2.52 -11.15
C TYR A 266 -18.16 2.43 -9.64
N ALA A 267 -17.20 2.82 -8.78
CA ALA A 267 -17.37 2.70 -7.34
C ALA A 267 -18.26 3.79 -6.74
N VAL A 268 -18.20 5.03 -7.25
CA VAL A 268 -18.94 6.17 -6.71
C VAL A 268 -20.46 5.93 -6.70
N PRO A 269 -21.12 5.49 -7.79
CA PRO A 269 -22.57 5.24 -7.77
C PRO A 269 -23.00 4.16 -6.76
N VAL A 270 -22.14 3.15 -6.54
CA VAL A 270 -22.38 2.08 -5.55
C VAL A 270 -22.31 2.66 -4.14
N ILE A 271 -21.26 3.44 -3.84
CA ILE A 271 -21.06 4.04 -2.52
C ILE A 271 -22.17 5.03 -2.19
N GLN A 272 -22.65 5.83 -3.15
CA GLN A 272 -23.77 6.76 -2.95
C GLN A 272 -25.02 6.02 -2.48
N LYS A 273 -25.39 4.91 -3.10
CA LYS A 273 -26.53 4.09 -2.68
C LYS A 273 -26.34 3.47 -1.28
N ILE A 274 -25.09 3.06 -0.94
CA ILE A 274 -24.75 2.57 0.41
C ILE A 274 -24.94 3.69 1.45
N ILE A 275 -24.45 4.90 1.16
CA ILE A 275 -24.64 6.07 2.04
C ILE A 275 -26.13 6.41 2.22
N GLU A 276 -26.91 6.36 1.14
CA GLU A 276 -28.37 6.61 1.15
C GLU A 276 -29.12 5.59 2.00
N SER A 277 -28.70 4.32 1.99
CA SER A 277 -29.28 3.27 2.84
C SER A 277 -29.10 3.50 4.34
N GLY A 278 -28.19 4.42 4.74
CA GLY A 278 -27.83 4.68 6.13
C GLY A 278 -27.03 3.54 6.75
N THR A 279 -26.44 2.65 5.95
CA THR A 279 -25.59 1.57 6.48
C THR A 279 -24.26 2.15 7.01
N PRO A 280 -23.84 1.80 8.24
CA PRO A 280 -22.53 2.18 8.76
C PRO A 280 -21.41 1.86 7.77
N THR A 281 -20.58 2.86 7.46
CA THR A 281 -19.56 2.72 6.42
C THR A 281 -18.20 3.26 6.90
N PHE A 282 -17.16 2.48 6.72
CA PHE A 282 -15.78 2.85 7.01
C PHE A 282 -14.89 2.65 5.79
N GLY A 283 -14.10 3.67 5.42
CA GLY A 283 -13.18 3.63 4.28
C GLY A 283 -11.73 3.87 4.68
N ILE A 284 -10.79 3.12 4.08
CA ILE A 284 -9.35 3.25 4.30
C ILE A 284 -8.64 3.53 2.97
N CYS A 285 -7.75 4.51 2.93
CA CYS A 285 -6.84 4.86 1.83
C CYS A 285 -7.63 5.10 0.52
N LEU A 286 -7.62 4.18 -0.44
CA LEU A 286 -8.46 4.31 -1.65
C LEU A 286 -9.94 4.38 -1.28
N GLY A 287 -10.42 3.61 -0.30
CA GLY A 287 -11.81 3.69 0.20
C GLY A 287 -12.18 5.06 0.76
N HIS A 288 -11.24 5.77 1.39
CA HIS A 288 -11.40 7.16 1.80
C HIS A 288 -11.54 8.09 0.58
N GLN A 289 -10.68 7.92 -0.43
CA GLN A 289 -10.73 8.70 -1.66
C GLN A 289 -12.03 8.45 -2.43
N MET A 290 -12.49 7.20 -2.50
CA MET A 290 -13.78 6.83 -3.08
C MET A 290 -14.94 7.49 -2.35
N LEU A 291 -14.90 7.51 -1.00
CA LEU A 291 -15.91 8.19 -0.20
C LEU A 291 -15.90 9.71 -0.47
N GLY A 292 -14.71 10.32 -0.55
CA GLY A 292 -14.55 11.73 -0.93
C GLY A 292 -15.19 12.04 -2.29
N LEU A 293 -14.91 11.22 -3.30
CA LEU A 293 -15.55 11.36 -4.64
C LEU A 293 -17.07 11.15 -4.59
N ALA A 294 -17.56 10.19 -3.81
CA ALA A 294 -18.98 9.88 -3.70
C ALA A 294 -19.80 11.02 -3.09
N VAL A 295 -19.19 11.83 -2.23
CA VAL A 295 -19.85 13.04 -1.69
C VAL A 295 -19.65 14.29 -2.57
N GLY A 296 -18.91 14.18 -3.66
CA GLY A 296 -18.70 15.26 -4.63
C GLY A 296 -17.40 16.06 -4.45
N ALA A 297 -16.50 15.64 -3.58
CA ALA A 297 -15.14 16.18 -3.52
C ALA A 297 -14.31 15.70 -4.71
N LYS A 298 -13.12 16.28 -4.88
CA LYS A 298 -12.15 15.89 -5.91
C LYS A 298 -10.92 15.26 -5.26
N THR A 299 -10.21 14.45 -6.03
CA THR A 299 -8.89 13.94 -5.68
C THR A 299 -7.82 14.60 -6.53
N LYS A 300 -6.58 14.62 -6.02
CA LYS A 300 -5.41 15.16 -6.72
C LYS A 300 -4.21 14.29 -6.54
N LYS A 301 -3.37 14.18 -7.58
CA LYS A 301 -2.05 13.56 -7.51
C LYS A 301 -1.15 14.39 -6.59
N MET A 302 -0.42 13.74 -5.71
CA MET A 302 0.56 14.36 -4.83
C MET A 302 1.93 14.41 -5.52
N HIS A 303 2.75 15.41 -5.16
CA HIS A 303 4.08 15.56 -5.73
C HIS A 303 4.99 14.37 -5.44
N GLN A 304 5.04 13.90 -4.19
CA GLN A 304 5.92 12.80 -3.75
C GLN A 304 5.19 11.69 -3.01
N GLY A 305 3.87 11.84 -2.78
CA GLY A 305 3.06 10.91 -1.98
C GLY A 305 3.48 10.85 -0.50
N HIS A 306 2.80 9.99 0.23
CA HIS A 306 3.15 9.66 1.60
C HIS A 306 3.37 8.15 1.70
N HIS A 307 4.62 7.74 2.02
CA HIS A 307 4.99 6.33 2.12
C HIS A 307 5.91 6.12 3.32
N GLY A 308 5.43 5.44 4.33
CA GLY A 308 6.19 5.16 5.55
C GLY A 308 5.30 4.90 6.76
N ALA A 309 5.93 4.58 7.89
CA ALA A 309 5.26 4.20 9.13
C ALA A 309 5.47 5.22 10.28
N ASN A 310 5.78 6.47 9.94
CA ASN A 310 6.15 7.51 10.89
C ASN A 310 5.47 8.87 10.58
N HIS A 311 4.29 8.86 9.99
CA HIS A 311 3.55 10.06 9.61
C HIS A 311 2.69 10.57 10.77
N PRO A 312 2.95 11.80 11.29
CA PRO A 312 2.12 12.38 12.32
C PRO A 312 0.82 12.92 11.71
N VAL A 313 -0.30 12.47 12.24
CA VAL A 313 -1.65 12.91 11.88
C VAL A 313 -2.35 13.46 13.11
N LYS A 314 -2.96 14.64 12.98
CA LYS A 314 -3.79 15.21 14.03
C LYS A 314 -5.24 14.83 13.80
N ASP A 315 -5.86 14.22 14.79
CA ASP A 315 -7.32 14.11 14.88
C ASP A 315 -7.89 15.45 15.35
N GLU A 316 -8.61 16.13 14.48
CA GLU A 316 -9.18 17.45 14.76
C GLU A 316 -10.39 17.38 15.70
N THR A 317 -10.99 16.19 15.86
CA THR A 317 -12.13 15.99 16.77
C THR A 317 -11.71 15.87 18.22
N THR A 318 -10.52 15.32 18.48
CA THR A 318 -9.99 15.10 19.83
C THR A 318 -8.78 15.99 20.16
N GLY A 319 -8.12 16.53 19.15
CA GLY A 319 -6.86 17.26 19.25
C GLY A 319 -5.62 16.37 19.43
N LYS A 320 -5.76 15.05 19.45
CA LYS A 320 -4.64 14.11 19.57
C LYS A 320 -3.82 14.05 18.31
N VAL A 321 -2.52 13.79 18.46
CA VAL A 321 -1.61 13.45 17.37
C VAL A 321 -1.28 11.97 17.46
N GLU A 322 -1.45 11.28 16.35
CA GLU A 322 -1.16 9.85 16.19
C GLU A 322 -0.03 9.68 15.17
N ILE A 323 0.81 8.68 15.39
CA ILE A 323 1.81 8.29 14.38
C ILE A 323 1.19 7.18 13.55
N THR A 324 1.18 7.37 12.24
CA THR A 324 0.42 6.52 11.32
C THR A 324 1.30 5.93 10.23
N SER A 325 0.83 4.85 9.63
CA SER A 325 1.36 4.28 8.40
C SER A 325 0.62 4.85 7.20
N MET A 326 1.37 5.25 6.16
CA MET A 326 0.82 5.80 4.93
C MET A 326 1.41 5.15 3.70
N ASN A 327 0.58 4.98 2.68
CA ASN A 327 0.96 4.49 1.35
C ASN A 327 -0.03 5.02 0.32
N HIS A 328 0.16 6.26 -0.14
CA HIS A 328 -0.70 6.85 -1.16
C HIS A 328 -0.01 7.94 -1.97
N GLY A 329 -0.27 7.98 -3.26
CA GLY A 329 0.19 9.03 -4.19
C GLY A 329 -0.91 10.02 -4.59
N PHE A 330 -2.15 9.82 -4.11
CA PHE A 330 -3.29 10.70 -4.32
C PHE A 330 -3.90 11.09 -2.97
N ALA A 331 -4.57 12.22 -2.92
CA ALA A 331 -5.28 12.69 -1.73
C ALA A 331 -6.60 13.37 -2.09
N VAL A 332 -7.56 13.36 -1.16
CA VAL A 332 -8.77 14.17 -1.27
C VAL A 332 -8.40 15.64 -1.18
N ASP A 333 -8.86 16.44 -2.13
CA ASP A 333 -8.66 17.89 -2.10
C ASP A 333 -9.65 18.53 -1.12
N GLN A 334 -9.15 18.86 0.06
CA GLN A 334 -9.95 19.42 1.16
C GLN A 334 -10.71 20.70 0.77
N ALA A 335 -10.20 21.48 -0.20
CA ALA A 335 -10.86 22.70 -0.67
C ALA A 335 -12.16 22.43 -1.42
N THR A 336 -12.38 21.17 -1.83
CA THR A 336 -13.56 20.74 -2.58
C THR A 336 -14.59 19.97 -1.74
N LEU A 337 -14.36 19.81 -0.43
CA LEU A 337 -15.28 19.13 0.47
C LEU A 337 -16.64 19.87 0.50
N PRO A 338 -17.75 19.17 0.24
CA PRO A 338 -19.07 19.79 0.25
C PRO A 338 -19.59 20.01 1.68
N LYS A 339 -20.61 20.86 1.83
CA LYS A 339 -21.33 21.02 3.10
C LYS A 339 -21.87 19.66 3.58
N GLY A 340 -21.83 19.42 4.90
CA GLY A 340 -22.22 18.15 5.51
C GLY A 340 -21.11 17.09 5.49
N THR A 341 -19.90 17.44 5.03
CA THR A 341 -18.70 16.59 5.14
C THR A 341 -17.66 17.33 5.96
N THR A 342 -17.29 16.77 7.10
CA THR A 342 -16.31 17.35 8.03
C THR A 342 -14.96 16.66 7.86
N GLN A 343 -13.88 17.45 7.71
CA GLN A 343 -12.52 16.95 7.84
C GLN A 343 -12.28 16.55 9.30
N THR A 344 -11.84 15.32 9.52
CA THR A 344 -11.59 14.78 10.86
C THR A 344 -10.11 14.64 11.19
N HIS A 345 -9.27 14.44 10.18
CA HIS A 345 -7.85 14.23 10.37
C HIS A 345 -7.04 15.02 9.34
N ILE A 346 -5.85 15.49 9.76
CA ILE A 346 -4.94 16.28 8.92
C ILE A 346 -3.49 15.81 9.10
N SER A 347 -2.74 15.72 8.01
CA SER A 347 -1.29 15.46 8.02
C SER A 347 -0.55 16.66 8.61
N LEU A 348 0.33 16.42 9.58
CA LEU A 348 1.19 17.48 10.14
C LEU A 348 2.45 17.73 9.28
N PHE A 349 2.70 16.95 8.23
CA PHE A 349 3.81 17.20 7.32
C PHE A 349 3.47 18.25 6.27
N ASP A 350 2.27 18.23 5.71
CA ASP A 350 1.90 19.09 4.57
C ASP A 350 0.47 19.65 4.62
N GLY A 351 -0.29 19.35 5.68
CA GLY A 351 -1.67 19.82 5.83
C GLY A 351 -2.68 19.12 4.92
N SER A 352 -2.32 18.01 4.27
CA SER A 352 -3.26 17.27 3.44
C SER A 352 -4.36 16.61 4.28
N ASN A 353 -5.55 16.42 3.67
CA ASN A 353 -6.67 15.73 4.30
C ASN A 353 -6.31 14.27 4.59
N CYS A 354 -6.53 13.84 5.81
CA CYS A 354 -6.28 12.48 6.28
C CYS A 354 -7.52 11.77 6.84
N GLY A 355 -8.69 12.41 6.77
CA GLY A 355 -9.94 11.78 7.18
C GLY A 355 -11.14 12.67 7.02
N ILE A 356 -12.28 12.07 6.76
CA ILE A 356 -13.60 12.72 6.65
C ILE A 356 -14.68 11.93 7.39
N ALA A 357 -15.73 12.65 7.81
CA ALA A 357 -16.96 12.06 8.33
C ALA A 357 -18.16 12.80 7.75
N LEU A 358 -19.29 12.09 7.57
CA LEU A 358 -20.53 12.68 7.10
C LEU A 358 -21.42 13.08 8.27
N GLU A 359 -21.86 14.33 8.30
CA GLU A 359 -22.74 14.83 9.35
C GLU A 359 -24.09 14.11 9.34
N GLY A 360 -24.50 13.64 10.54
CA GLY A 360 -25.76 12.93 10.70
C GLY A 360 -25.84 11.54 10.07
N LYS A 361 -24.73 11.00 9.55
CA LYS A 361 -24.65 9.64 9.00
C LYS A 361 -23.54 8.83 9.67
N PRO A 362 -23.72 7.51 9.83
CA PRO A 362 -22.69 6.65 10.43
C PRO A 362 -21.59 6.30 9.43
N VAL A 363 -20.95 7.33 8.85
CA VAL A 363 -19.99 7.19 7.74
C VAL A 363 -18.75 8.00 8.04
N PHE A 364 -17.59 7.34 8.03
CA PHE A 364 -16.28 7.98 8.19
C PHE A 364 -15.19 7.25 7.42
N SER A 365 -14.06 7.91 7.20
CA SER A 365 -12.92 7.31 6.54
C SER A 365 -11.62 8.00 6.92
N VAL A 366 -10.50 7.28 6.71
CA VAL A 366 -9.14 7.80 6.92
C VAL A 366 -8.25 7.49 5.72
N GLN A 367 -7.33 8.41 5.40
CA GLN A 367 -6.39 8.25 4.29
C GLN A 367 -5.23 7.32 4.64
N TYR A 368 -4.82 7.31 5.90
CA TYR A 368 -3.75 6.45 6.41
C TYR A 368 -4.24 5.03 6.68
N HIS A 369 -3.31 4.15 7.01
CA HIS A 369 -3.55 2.74 7.29
C HIS A 369 -3.62 2.46 8.80
N PRO A 370 -4.81 2.51 9.43
CA PRO A 370 -4.94 2.26 10.87
C PRO A 370 -4.64 0.81 11.25
N GLU A 371 -4.67 -0.11 10.30
CA GLU A 371 -4.28 -1.51 10.48
C GLU A 371 -2.76 -1.67 10.61
N ALA A 372 -1.98 -0.63 10.27
CA ALA A 372 -0.52 -0.71 10.20
C ALA A 372 -0.04 -1.84 9.28
N SER A 373 0.85 -2.71 9.75
CA SER A 373 1.40 -3.85 9.01
C SER A 373 2.10 -3.43 7.69
N PRO A 374 3.27 -2.76 7.84
CA PRO A 374 3.92 -2.39 9.12
C PRO A 374 3.44 -1.07 9.69
N GLY A 375 3.76 -0.81 10.94
CA GLY A 375 3.59 0.51 11.54
C GLY A 375 3.06 0.51 12.98
N PRO A 376 2.87 1.71 13.55
CA PRO A 376 2.32 1.88 14.89
C PRO A 376 0.83 1.54 14.94
N ARG A 377 0.36 1.21 16.15
CA ARG A 377 -1.02 0.76 16.42
C ARG A 377 -1.90 1.85 17.02
N ASP A 378 -1.47 3.09 16.99
CA ASP A 378 -2.14 4.24 17.63
C ASP A 378 -3.60 4.37 17.18
N SER A 379 -3.88 4.03 15.92
CA SER A 379 -5.18 4.20 15.27
C SER A 379 -6.05 2.92 15.20
N HIS A 380 -5.64 1.81 15.85
CA HIS A 380 -6.43 0.56 15.85
C HIS A 380 -7.86 0.76 16.41
N TYR A 381 -8.07 1.73 17.30
CA TYR A 381 -9.39 2.07 17.86
C TYR A 381 -10.44 2.43 16.79
N LEU A 382 -10.04 2.80 15.57
CA LEU A 382 -10.97 3.11 14.49
C LEU A 382 -11.80 1.89 14.05
N PHE A 383 -11.25 0.69 14.16
CA PHE A 383 -12.01 -0.54 13.93
C PHE A 383 -13.08 -0.74 15.02
N GLN A 384 -12.73 -0.44 16.27
CA GLN A 384 -13.72 -0.47 17.37
C GLN A 384 -14.78 0.62 17.18
N ARG A 385 -14.42 1.84 16.74
CA ARG A 385 -15.36 2.90 16.39
C ARG A 385 -16.35 2.43 15.34
N PHE A 386 -15.90 1.70 14.32
CA PHE A 386 -16.78 1.14 13.30
C PHE A 386 -17.76 0.10 13.90
N ALA A 387 -17.27 -0.80 14.77
CA ALA A 387 -18.12 -1.75 15.47
C ALA A 387 -19.17 -1.05 16.36
N ASP A 388 -18.79 0.04 17.05
CA ASP A 388 -19.70 0.82 17.89
C ASP A 388 -20.80 1.52 17.07
N LEU A 389 -20.49 2.03 15.86
CA LEU A 389 -21.51 2.58 14.94
C LEU A 389 -22.51 1.51 14.51
N MET A 390 -22.05 0.29 14.20
CA MET A 390 -22.96 -0.83 13.87
C MET A 390 -23.84 -1.20 15.06
N ARG A 391 -23.28 -1.22 16.29
CA ARG A 391 -24.04 -1.52 17.52
C ARG A 391 -25.11 -0.47 17.79
N GLN A 392 -24.78 0.82 17.65
CA GLN A 392 -25.74 1.92 17.77
C GLN A 392 -26.88 1.79 16.77
N LYS A 393 -26.57 1.46 15.51
CA LYS A 393 -27.58 1.26 14.45
C LYS A 393 -28.53 0.10 14.77
N LYS A 394 -28.04 -1.01 15.33
CA LYS A 394 -28.88 -2.15 15.75
C LYS A 394 -29.81 -1.84 16.91
N SER A 395 -29.44 -0.86 17.75
CA SER A 395 -30.19 -0.48 18.95
C SER A 395 -31.21 0.63 18.66
N ALA A 396 -31.16 1.29 17.52
CA ALA A 396 -32.04 2.37 17.08
C ALA A 396 -33.22 1.85 16.27
#